data_6767cadff3e0c4feb7d543ca1fa9a923
#
_entry.id   6767cadff3e0c4feb7d543ca1fa9a923
#
_cell.length_a   1.000
_cell.length_b   1.000
_cell.length_c   1.000
_cell.angle_alpha   90.00
_cell.angle_beta   90.00
_cell.angle_gamma   90.00
#
_symmetry.space_group_name_H-M   'P 1'
#
loop_
_entity.id
_entity.type
_entity.pdbx_description
1 polymer ?
#
loop_
_entity_poly.entity_id
_entity_poly.type
_entity_poly.pdbx_seq_one_letter_code
_entity_poly.pdbx_strand_id
1 'polypeptide(L)'
;ACSTAVEALIPDTDVAIELGGEDAKITFYGATIEQRMNGTCAGGTGAFIDQMAVLLNTDAQGLNEAAKQYQLIYPIAARCGVFAKTDIQPLINEGANIEDLSASIFQAVVNQTISGLACGRTIRGNVAFLGGPLSFLSELRKRFVETLDLKPEQVIFPEDSQYYVAIGAAMLSAKHAPVNIESILAKIEKADLGMLSETKHLEPLFKDFNDFQIFKNRHDKNKIKRRDIRRAKGKVFLGIDAGSTTTKAALIDDEKDLLYSFYKNNEG
;
A
#
# COMPACT_ATOMS: atom_id res chain seq x y z
N ALA A 1 -8.35 -7.50 -21.32
CA ALA A 1 -8.49 -8.74 -20.55
C ALA A 1 -9.69 -8.66 -19.61
N CYS A 2 -9.69 -7.78 -18.59
CA CYS A 2 -10.80 -7.70 -17.62
C CYS A 2 -12.16 -7.53 -18.32
N SER A 3 -12.29 -6.58 -19.25
CA SER A 3 -13.54 -6.34 -20.00
C SER A 3 -14.03 -7.58 -20.75
N THR A 4 -13.12 -8.40 -21.30
CA THR A 4 -13.49 -9.65 -21.97
C THR A 4 -14.13 -10.65 -21.00
N ALA A 5 -13.61 -10.75 -19.78
CA ALA A 5 -14.20 -11.60 -18.76
C ALA A 5 -15.55 -11.05 -18.27
N VAL A 6 -15.66 -9.73 -18.09
CA VAL A 6 -16.92 -9.08 -17.68
C VAL A 6 -18.02 -9.31 -18.70
N GLU A 7 -17.76 -9.04 -19.98
CA GLU A 7 -18.74 -9.24 -21.06
C GLU A 7 -19.17 -10.69 -21.21
N ALA A 8 -18.28 -11.65 -20.90
CA ALA A 8 -18.59 -13.07 -21.04
C ALA A 8 -19.31 -13.67 -19.82
N LEU A 9 -18.96 -13.23 -18.60
CA LEU A 9 -19.37 -13.89 -17.35
C LEU A 9 -20.46 -13.10 -16.58
N ILE A 10 -20.45 -11.77 -16.69
CA ILE A 10 -21.38 -10.87 -16.02
C ILE A 10 -21.87 -9.77 -17.00
N PRO A 11 -22.57 -10.15 -18.09
CA PRO A 11 -22.89 -9.24 -19.19
C PRO A 11 -23.83 -8.08 -18.79
N ASP A 12 -24.56 -8.20 -17.68
CA ASP A 12 -25.47 -7.16 -17.20
C ASP A 12 -24.75 -6.02 -16.45
N THR A 13 -23.41 -5.96 -16.52
CA THR A 13 -22.60 -4.92 -15.88
C THR A 13 -22.63 -3.62 -16.67
N ASP A 14 -23.05 -2.53 -16.04
CA ASP A 14 -22.97 -1.18 -16.61
C ASP A 14 -21.61 -0.52 -16.30
N VAL A 15 -21.08 -0.75 -15.09
CA VAL A 15 -19.79 -0.21 -14.65
C VAL A 15 -19.00 -1.26 -13.89
N ALA A 16 -17.72 -1.43 -14.18
CA ALA A 16 -16.83 -2.24 -13.35
C ALA A 16 -15.82 -1.33 -12.66
N ILE A 17 -15.69 -1.50 -11.34
CA ILE A 17 -14.65 -0.91 -10.51
C ILE A 17 -13.67 -2.01 -10.15
N GLU A 18 -12.43 -1.89 -10.63
CA GLU A 18 -11.35 -2.85 -10.38
C GLU A 18 -10.26 -2.18 -9.57
N LEU A 19 -9.96 -2.74 -8.39
CA LEU A 19 -8.83 -2.30 -7.57
C LEU A 19 -7.78 -3.42 -7.49
N GLY A 20 -6.58 -3.09 -7.93
CA GLY A 20 -5.39 -3.93 -7.80
C GLY A 20 -4.45 -3.46 -6.68
N GLY A 21 -3.25 -4.04 -6.64
CA GLY A 21 -2.20 -3.63 -5.71
C GLY A 21 -1.74 -2.20 -5.96
N GLU A 22 -1.49 -1.82 -7.21
CA GLU A 22 -1.04 -0.47 -7.61
C GLU A 22 -1.97 0.19 -8.62
N ASP A 23 -2.82 -0.58 -9.29
CA ASP A 23 -3.74 -0.10 -10.30
C ASP A 23 -5.17 0.04 -9.77
N ALA A 24 -5.85 1.10 -10.16
CA ALA A 24 -7.27 1.30 -9.97
C ALA A 24 -7.89 1.62 -11.33
N LYS A 25 -9.01 0.98 -11.67
CA LYS A 25 -9.68 1.14 -12.97
C LYS A 25 -11.18 1.28 -12.78
N ILE A 26 -11.78 2.14 -13.61
CA ILE A 26 -13.23 2.16 -13.82
C ILE A 26 -13.48 1.93 -15.30
N THR A 27 -14.30 0.94 -15.61
CA THR A 27 -14.72 0.63 -16.96
C THR A 27 -16.23 0.82 -17.08
N PHE A 28 -16.65 1.66 -18.01
CA PHE A 28 -18.05 1.89 -18.33
C PHE A 28 -18.41 1.07 -19.56
N TYR A 29 -19.45 0.26 -19.45
CA TYR A 29 -19.99 -0.55 -20.53
C TYR A 29 -21.20 0.15 -21.16
N GLY A 30 -21.33 0.06 -22.47
CA GLY A 30 -22.39 0.70 -23.24
C GLY A 30 -22.16 0.48 -24.74
N ALA A 31 -22.61 1.39 -25.57
CA ALA A 31 -22.37 1.31 -27.03
C ALA A 31 -20.86 1.27 -27.36
N THR A 32 -20.05 1.89 -26.53
CA THR A 32 -18.58 1.81 -26.57
C THR A 32 -18.05 1.59 -25.15
N ILE A 33 -17.04 0.74 -25.00
CA ILE A 33 -16.37 0.53 -23.72
C ILE A 33 -15.41 1.69 -23.49
N GLU A 34 -15.58 2.38 -22.37
CA GLU A 34 -14.66 3.42 -21.91
C GLU A 34 -13.98 2.98 -20.63
N GLN A 35 -12.66 2.89 -20.65
CA GLN A 35 -11.84 2.53 -19.47
C GLN A 35 -10.99 3.70 -19.05
N ARG A 36 -10.95 3.94 -17.76
CA ARG A 36 -10.07 4.92 -17.10
C ARG A 36 -9.27 4.22 -16.02
N MET A 37 -8.00 4.58 -15.91
CA MET A 37 -7.05 3.99 -14.97
C MET A 37 -6.27 5.11 -14.28
N ASN A 38 -5.86 4.87 -13.04
CA ASN A 38 -4.93 5.77 -12.35
C ASN A 38 -3.60 5.85 -13.12
N GLY A 39 -2.92 6.99 -12.96
CA GLY A 39 -1.55 7.16 -13.46
C GLY A 39 -0.53 6.51 -12.53
N THR A 40 0.60 7.18 -12.31
CA THR A 40 1.71 6.71 -11.46
C THR A 40 1.42 6.77 -9.95
N CYS A 41 0.29 7.33 -9.53
CA CYS A 41 -0.05 7.47 -8.13
C CYS A 41 -0.80 6.23 -7.62
N ALA A 42 -0.27 5.57 -6.60
CA ALA A 42 -0.90 4.42 -5.96
C ALA A 42 -2.09 4.79 -5.04
N GLY A 43 -2.48 6.06 -4.95
CA GLY A 43 -3.65 6.50 -4.17
C GLY A 43 -4.92 5.80 -4.64
N GLY A 44 -5.70 5.26 -3.72
CA GLY A 44 -6.91 4.51 -4.04
C GLY A 44 -6.68 3.04 -4.44
N THR A 45 -5.51 2.48 -4.17
CA THR A 45 -5.13 1.10 -4.51
C THR A 45 -4.78 0.29 -3.26
N GLY A 46 -4.50 -1.02 -3.42
CA GLY A 46 -4.06 -1.90 -2.34
C GLY A 46 -2.79 -1.41 -1.65
N ALA A 47 -1.80 -0.93 -2.41
CA ALA A 47 -0.56 -0.40 -1.84
C ALA A 47 -0.80 0.83 -0.93
N PHE A 48 -1.79 1.67 -1.23
CA PHE A 48 -2.18 2.73 -0.33
C PHE A 48 -2.77 2.18 0.98
N ILE A 49 -3.65 1.18 0.89
CA ILE A 49 -4.26 0.53 2.05
C ILE A 49 -3.18 -0.08 2.94
N ASP A 50 -2.23 -0.82 2.35
CA ASP A 50 -1.12 -1.43 3.09
C ASP A 50 -0.24 -0.40 3.80
N GLN A 51 0.05 0.74 3.13
CA GLN A 51 0.80 1.83 3.76
C GLN A 51 0.07 2.45 4.95
N MET A 52 -1.25 2.58 4.88
CA MET A 52 -2.05 3.10 5.99
C MET A 52 -2.19 2.08 7.12
N ALA A 53 -2.28 0.79 6.78
CA ALA A 53 -2.29 -0.30 7.75
C ALA A 53 -1.00 -0.32 8.58
N VAL A 54 0.16 -0.20 7.92
CA VAL A 54 1.46 -0.09 8.61
C VAL A 54 1.51 1.12 9.56
N LEU A 55 0.93 2.26 9.16
CA LEU A 55 0.86 3.46 10.01
C LEU A 55 0.05 3.20 11.30
N LEU A 56 -0.98 2.36 11.22
CA LEU A 56 -1.82 1.95 12.35
C LEU A 56 -1.33 0.67 13.06
N ASN A 57 -0.11 0.19 12.76
CA ASN A 57 0.48 -1.04 13.29
C ASN A 57 -0.39 -2.30 13.07
N THR A 58 -1.01 -2.40 11.91
CA THR A 58 -1.87 -3.53 11.52
C THR A 58 -1.62 -3.90 10.05
N ASP A 59 -2.43 -4.78 9.49
CA ASP A 59 -2.48 -5.12 8.07
C ASP A 59 -3.84 -4.75 7.44
N ALA A 60 -3.98 -4.97 6.14
CA ALA A 60 -5.21 -4.63 5.43
C ALA A 60 -6.43 -5.38 5.98
N GLN A 61 -6.26 -6.62 6.42
CA GLN A 61 -7.33 -7.40 7.03
C GLN A 61 -7.70 -6.86 8.41
N GLY A 62 -6.72 -6.44 9.22
CA GLY A 62 -6.95 -5.79 10.51
C GLY A 62 -7.69 -4.47 10.36
N LEU A 63 -7.38 -3.66 9.33
CA LEU A 63 -8.18 -2.48 9.00
C LEU A 63 -9.62 -2.85 8.67
N ASN A 64 -9.83 -3.92 7.89
CA ASN A 64 -11.16 -4.37 7.52
C ASN A 64 -11.98 -4.81 8.74
N GLU A 65 -11.37 -5.55 9.67
CA GLU A 65 -12.05 -5.98 10.90
C GLU A 65 -12.36 -4.79 11.82
N ALA A 66 -11.42 -3.86 12.00
CA ALA A 66 -11.62 -2.66 12.80
C ALA A 66 -12.75 -1.79 12.22
N ALA A 67 -12.75 -1.57 10.91
CA ALA A 67 -13.75 -0.76 10.23
C ALA A 67 -15.20 -1.25 10.38
N LYS A 68 -15.44 -2.50 10.81
CA LYS A 68 -16.79 -3.01 11.07
C LYS A 68 -17.48 -2.29 12.24
N GLN A 69 -16.72 -1.70 13.16
CA GLN A 69 -17.24 -1.10 14.39
C GLN A 69 -17.10 0.42 14.43
N TYR A 70 -16.80 1.07 13.30
CA TYR A 70 -16.65 2.52 13.23
C TYR A 70 -17.94 3.25 13.65
N GLN A 71 -17.77 4.43 14.22
CA GLN A 71 -18.85 5.34 14.60
C GLN A 71 -18.76 6.67 13.85
N LEU A 72 -17.55 7.06 13.44
CA LEU A 72 -17.25 8.33 12.80
C LEU A 72 -16.35 8.14 11.58
N ILE A 73 -16.57 8.96 10.56
CA ILE A 73 -15.68 9.06 9.38
C ILE A 73 -15.00 10.42 9.40
N TYR A 74 -13.68 10.42 9.55
CA TYR A 74 -12.87 11.62 9.45
C TYR A 74 -12.61 12.01 8.00
N PRO A 75 -12.56 13.31 7.68
CA PRO A 75 -12.14 13.78 6.36
C PRO A 75 -10.64 13.55 6.18
N ILE A 76 -10.26 12.59 5.34
CA ILE A 76 -8.88 12.30 4.97
C ILE A 76 -8.68 12.67 3.51
N ALA A 77 -7.55 13.34 3.20
CA ALA A 77 -7.22 13.73 1.83
C ALA A 77 -7.11 12.50 0.92
N ALA A 78 -7.92 12.49 -0.12
CA ALA A 78 -8.10 11.36 -1.03
C ALA A 78 -7.19 11.41 -2.28
N ARG A 79 -6.15 12.28 -2.31
CA ARG A 79 -5.37 12.49 -3.53
C ARG A 79 -3.96 11.89 -3.50
N CYS A 80 -3.36 11.80 -2.35
CA CYS A 80 -1.97 11.36 -2.21
C CYS A 80 -1.75 10.72 -0.85
N GLY A 81 -1.04 9.59 -0.82
CA GLY A 81 -0.71 8.89 0.42
C GLY A 81 0.10 9.74 1.41
N VAL A 82 0.89 10.71 0.92
CA VAL A 82 1.62 11.65 1.79
C VAL A 82 0.66 12.57 2.53
N PHE A 83 -0.31 13.17 1.82
CA PHE A 83 -1.32 14.02 2.45
C PHE A 83 -2.24 13.24 3.37
N ALA A 84 -2.64 12.02 2.98
CA ALA A 84 -3.42 11.15 3.85
C ALA A 84 -2.70 10.87 5.18
N LYS A 85 -1.39 10.58 5.15
CA LYS A 85 -0.58 10.43 6.37
C LYS A 85 -0.54 11.69 7.22
N THR A 86 -0.46 12.85 6.58
CA THR A 86 -0.47 14.15 7.26
C THR A 86 -1.80 14.41 7.98
N ASP A 87 -2.91 13.93 7.43
CA ASP A 87 -4.23 14.05 8.06
C ASP A 87 -4.44 13.01 9.16
N ILE A 88 -3.94 11.77 8.97
CA ILE A 88 -4.12 10.67 9.92
C ILE A 88 -3.24 10.84 11.17
N GLN A 89 -1.99 11.29 11.02
CA GLN A 89 -1.05 11.37 12.13
C GLN A 89 -1.53 12.26 13.29
N PRO A 90 -2.10 13.47 13.06
CA PRO A 90 -2.71 14.25 14.14
C PRO A 90 -3.86 13.50 14.84
N LEU A 91 -4.72 12.82 14.08
CA LEU A 91 -5.84 12.07 14.64
C LEU A 91 -5.36 10.95 15.56
N ILE A 92 -4.29 10.22 15.18
CA ILE A 92 -3.65 9.22 16.04
C ILE A 92 -3.14 9.88 17.34
N ASN A 93 -2.46 11.02 17.23
CA ASN A 93 -1.90 11.73 18.37
C ASN A 93 -2.98 12.29 19.32
N GLU A 94 -4.17 12.58 18.78
CA GLU A 94 -5.35 13.02 19.53
C GLU A 94 -6.14 11.86 20.13
N GLY A 95 -5.74 10.61 19.87
CA GLY A 95 -6.37 9.42 20.42
C GLY A 95 -7.62 8.96 19.68
N ALA A 96 -7.71 9.25 18.36
CA ALA A 96 -8.80 8.71 17.52
C ALA A 96 -8.77 7.18 17.51
N ASN A 97 -9.94 6.56 17.55
CA ASN A 97 -10.09 5.12 17.56
C ASN A 97 -9.66 4.49 16.23
N ILE A 98 -9.05 3.31 16.30
CA ILE A 98 -8.60 2.58 15.10
C ILE A 98 -9.77 2.19 14.18
N GLU A 99 -10.93 1.94 14.74
CA GLU A 99 -12.17 1.63 14.04
C GLU A 99 -12.58 2.77 13.10
N ASP A 100 -12.60 3.98 13.63
CA ASP A 100 -12.95 5.19 12.90
C ASP A 100 -11.90 5.57 11.86
N LEU A 101 -10.62 5.44 12.21
CA LEU A 101 -9.50 5.67 11.28
C LEU A 101 -9.52 4.67 10.12
N SER A 102 -9.79 3.40 10.39
CA SER A 102 -9.84 2.35 9.37
C SER A 102 -10.97 2.59 8.36
N ALA A 103 -12.17 2.92 8.84
CA ALA A 103 -13.29 3.26 7.99
C ALA A 103 -13.04 4.56 7.19
N SER A 104 -12.36 5.53 7.79
CA SER A 104 -11.98 6.80 7.14
C SER A 104 -10.94 6.59 6.03
N ILE A 105 -9.98 5.69 6.24
CA ILE A 105 -9.01 5.28 5.20
C ILE A 105 -9.74 4.64 4.02
N PHE A 106 -10.68 3.72 4.26
CA PHE A 106 -11.47 3.14 3.19
C PHE A 106 -12.33 4.17 2.47
N GLN A 107 -12.91 5.13 3.19
CA GLN A 107 -13.64 6.23 2.58
C GLN A 107 -12.73 7.10 1.69
N ALA A 108 -11.47 7.34 2.10
CA ALA A 108 -10.50 8.06 1.28
C ALA A 108 -10.18 7.30 -0.02
N VAL A 109 -10.03 5.98 0.03
CA VAL A 109 -9.86 5.12 -1.16
C VAL A 109 -11.04 5.27 -2.12
N VAL A 110 -12.26 5.18 -1.59
CA VAL A 110 -13.49 5.35 -2.38
C VAL A 110 -13.55 6.71 -3.04
N ASN A 111 -13.34 7.78 -2.28
CA ASN A 111 -13.35 9.16 -2.78
C ASN A 111 -12.28 9.37 -3.86
N GLN A 112 -11.08 8.83 -3.66
CA GLN A 112 -9.98 8.89 -4.64
C GLN A 112 -10.36 8.18 -5.94
N THR A 113 -10.91 6.97 -5.83
CA THR A 113 -11.29 6.18 -7.00
C THR A 113 -12.40 6.87 -7.78
N ILE A 114 -13.46 7.31 -7.11
CA ILE A 114 -14.59 7.98 -7.78
C ILE A 114 -14.16 9.32 -8.36
N SER A 115 -13.58 10.22 -7.57
CA SER A 115 -13.22 11.56 -8.05
C SER A 115 -12.11 11.55 -9.07
N GLY A 116 -11.11 10.66 -8.90
CA GLY A 116 -9.94 10.57 -9.77
C GLY A 116 -10.23 9.89 -11.10
N LEU A 117 -11.07 8.86 -11.12
CA LEU A 117 -11.28 8.03 -12.31
C LEU A 117 -12.61 8.32 -13.01
N ALA A 118 -13.70 8.56 -12.27
CA ALA A 118 -14.96 8.87 -12.93
C ALA A 118 -14.94 10.24 -13.62
N CYS A 119 -14.12 11.20 -13.11
CA CYS A 119 -13.93 12.53 -13.72
C CYS A 119 -15.27 13.22 -14.08
N GLY A 120 -16.23 13.21 -13.14
CA GLY A 120 -17.55 13.80 -13.32
C GLY A 120 -18.57 12.92 -14.08
N ARG A 121 -18.16 11.76 -14.62
CA ARG A 121 -19.13 10.80 -15.19
C ARG A 121 -19.85 10.08 -14.05
N THR A 122 -21.16 10.02 -14.15
CA THR A 122 -21.99 9.34 -13.13
C THR A 122 -21.79 7.83 -13.21
N ILE A 123 -21.47 7.22 -12.07
CA ILE A 123 -21.46 5.76 -11.87
C ILE A 123 -22.90 5.37 -11.49
N ARG A 124 -23.58 4.62 -12.34
CA ARG A 124 -24.96 4.20 -12.16
C ARG A 124 -25.25 2.89 -12.89
N GLY A 125 -26.39 2.27 -12.55
CA GLY A 125 -26.76 0.96 -13.08
C GLY A 125 -26.13 -0.16 -12.26
N ASN A 126 -25.86 -1.28 -12.88
CA ASN A 126 -25.28 -2.45 -12.25
C ASN A 126 -23.76 -2.29 -12.16
N VAL A 127 -23.24 -2.26 -10.93
CA VAL A 127 -21.83 -2.00 -10.66
C VAL A 127 -21.14 -3.28 -10.20
N ALA A 128 -20.14 -3.72 -10.95
CA ALA A 128 -19.31 -4.87 -10.60
C ALA A 128 -18.07 -4.43 -9.81
N PHE A 129 -17.78 -5.14 -8.72
CA PHE A 129 -16.62 -4.92 -7.86
C PHE A 129 -15.61 -6.04 -8.07
N LEU A 130 -14.43 -5.69 -8.59
CA LEU A 130 -13.39 -6.64 -9.04
C LEU A 130 -12.03 -6.30 -8.44
N GLY A 131 -11.14 -7.31 -8.43
CA GLY A 131 -9.76 -7.18 -7.95
C GLY A 131 -9.60 -7.49 -6.47
N GLY A 132 -8.36 -7.76 -6.04
CA GLY A 132 -8.03 -8.26 -4.71
C GLY A 132 -8.57 -7.40 -3.55
N PRO A 133 -8.30 -6.10 -3.48
CA PRO A 133 -8.82 -5.25 -2.41
C PRO A 133 -10.34 -5.32 -2.27
N LEU A 134 -11.08 -5.30 -3.36
CA LEU A 134 -12.54 -5.38 -3.32
C LEU A 134 -13.05 -6.80 -3.06
N SER A 135 -12.25 -7.84 -3.36
CA SER A 135 -12.62 -9.23 -3.04
C SER A 135 -12.49 -9.53 -1.55
N PHE A 136 -11.40 -9.07 -0.93
CA PHE A 136 -11.06 -9.47 0.44
C PHE A 136 -11.49 -8.47 1.51
N LEU A 137 -11.68 -7.18 1.17
CA LEU A 137 -12.03 -6.14 2.13
C LEU A 137 -13.51 -5.77 2.01
N SER A 138 -14.35 -6.41 2.82
CA SER A 138 -15.80 -6.23 2.80
C SER A 138 -16.22 -4.81 3.15
N GLU A 139 -15.54 -4.17 4.12
CA GLU A 139 -15.87 -2.81 4.54
C GLU A 139 -15.48 -1.77 3.49
N LEU A 140 -14.41 -2.02 2.72
CA LEU A 140 -14.08 -1.19 1.56
C LEU A 140 -15.20 -1.27 0.50
N ARG A 141 -15.69 -2.47 0.16
CA ARG A 141 -16.84 -2.65 -0.75
C ARG A 141 -18.08 -1.92 -0.25
N LYS A 142 -18.39 -2.08 1.04
CA LYS A 142 -19.50 -1.42 1.70
C LYS A 142 -19.43 0.11 1.58
N ARG A 143 -18.22 0.70 1.76
CA ARG A 143 -18.02 2.14 1.56
C ARG A 143 -18.32 2.58 0.13
N PHE A 144 -17.95 1.78 -0.89
CA PHE A 144 -18.34 2.06 -2.28
C PHE A 144 -19.83 2.02 -2.46
N VAL A 145 -20.51 0.97 -1.99
CA VAL A 145 -21.96 0.80 -2.10
C VAL A 145 -22.71 1.98 -1.48
N GLU A 146 -22.31 2.38 -0.27
CA GLU A 146 -22.92 3.50 0.45
C GLU A 146 -22.62 4.85 -0.22
N THR A 147 -21.39 5.08 -0.67
CA THR A 147 -21.01 6.35 -1.31
C THR A 147 -21.66 6.55 -2.67
N LEU A 148 -21.91 5.45 -3.41
CA LEU A 148 -22.55 5.47 -4.71
C LEU A 148 -24.10 5.34 -4.61
N ASP A 149 -24.64 5.18 -3.39
CA ASP A 149 -26.07 4.96 -3.10
C ASP A 149 -26.66 3.82 -3.95
N LEU A 150 -25.92 2.69 -4.02
CA LEU A 150 -26.33 1.52 -4.80
C LEU A 150 -27.34 0.68 -4.02
N LYS A 151 -28.39 0.29 -4.70
CA LYS A 151 -29.34 -0.71 -4.18
C LYS A 151 -28.74 -2.12 -4.27
N PRO A 152 -29.16 -3.07 -3.42
CA PRO A 152 -28.63 -4.43 -3.42
C PRO A 152 -28.65 -5.11 -4.80
N GLU A 153 -29.70 -4.89 -5.58
CA GLU A 153 -29.86 -5.44 -6.94
C GLU A 153 -28.91 -4.86 -7.99
N GLN A 154 -28.28 -3.71 -7.69
CA GLN A 154 -27.30 -3.06 -8.54
C GLN A 154 -25.86 -3.48 -8.24
N VAL A 155 -25.64 -4.23 -7.17
CA VAL A 155 -24.32 -4.66 -6.75
C VAL A 155 -24.00 -6.02 -7.37
N ILE A 156 -23.00 -6.05 -8.25
CA ILE A 156 -22.47 -7.29 -8.80
C ILE A 156 -21.15 -7.59 -8.10
N PHE A 157 -21.12 -8.67 -7.32
CA PHE A 157 -19.93 -9.18 -6.68
C PHE A 157 -19.78 -10.66 -7.01
N PRO A 158 -19.11 -10.97 -8.14
CA PRO A 158 -18.97 -12.35 -8.58
C PRO A 158 -17.99 -13.11 -7.69
N GLU A 159 -18.21 -14.40 -7.56
CA GLU A 159 -17.22 -15.33 -7.03
C GLU A 159 -15.93 -15.20 -7.85
N ASP A 160 -14.77 -15.33 -7.20
CA ASP A 160 -13.47 -15.21 -7.85
C ASP A 160 -13.20 -13.85 -8.53
N SER A 161 -13.82 -12.77 -8.04
CA SER A 161 -13.70 -11.41 -8.58
C SER A 161 -12.25 -10.93 -8.72
N GLN A 162 -11.32 -11.45 -7.92
CA GLN A 162 -9.88 -11.17 -7.97
C GLN A 162 -9.19 -11.74 -9.23
N TYR A 163 -9.79 -12.74 -9.89
CA TYR A 163 -9.18 -13.40 -11.05
C TYR A 163 -9.67 -12.90 -12.41
N TYR A 164 -10.60 -11.95 -12.46
CA TYR A 164 -11.22 -11.51 -13.72
C TYR A 164 -10.23 -11.06 -14.79
N VAL A 165 -9.12 -10.43 -14.39
CA VAL A 165 -8.05 -10.05 -15.34
C VAL A 165 -7.37 -11.29 -15.91
N ALA A 166 -7.06 -12.27 -15.07
CA ALA A 166 -6.40 -13.51 -15.49
C ALA A 166 -7.33 -14.37 -16.36
N ILE A 167 -8.61 -14.47 -15.99
CA ILE A 167 -9.64 -15.17 -16.77
C ILE A 167 -9.76 -14.52 -18.15
N GLY A 168 -9.88 -13.21 -18.22
CA GLY A 168 -9.96 -12.49 -19.49
C GLY A 168 -8.69 -12.61 -20.33
N ALA A 169 -7.52 -12.66 -19.70
CA ALA A 169 -6.27 -12.94 -20.39
C ALA A 169 -6.25 -14.36 -20.99
N ALA A 170 -6.71 -15.35 -20.23
CA ALA A 170 -6.85 -16.74 -20.71
C ALA A 170 -7.85 -16.84 -21.89
N MET A 171 -8.99 -16.14 -21.81
CA MET A 171 -9.96 -16.09 -22.92
C MET A 171 -9.36 -15.45 -24.19
N LEU A 172 -8.57 -14.40 -24.03
CA LEU A 172 -7.90 -13.74 -25.14
C LEU A 172 -6.80 -14.62 -25.75
N SER A 173 -6.09 -15.40 -24.94
CA SER A 173 -5.02 -16.27 -25.41
C SER A 173 -5.50 -17.29 -26.43
N ALA A 174 -6.76 -17.74 -26.35
CA ALA A 174 -7.37 -18.64 -27.32
C ALA A 174 -7.42 -18.05 -28.76
N LYS A 175 -7.29 -16.73 -28.91
CA LYS A 175 -7.25 -16.03 -30.20
C LYS A 175 -5.84 -15.94 -30.81
N HIS A 176 -4.83 -16.40 -30.09
CA HIS A 176 -3.42 -16.35 -30.51
C HIS A 176 -2.87 -17.73 -30.80
N ALA A 177 -1.85 -17.80 -31.66
CA ALA A 177 -1.16 -19.06 -31.93
C ALA A 177 -0.48 -19.59 -30.64
N PRO A 178 -0.51 -20.90 -30.39
CA PRO A 178 0.19 -21.49 -29.25
C PRO A 178 1.68 -21.15 -29.28
N VAL A 179 2.24 -20.85 -28.11
CA VAL A 179 3.66 -20.57 -27.95
C VAL A 179 4.28 -21.67 -27.10
N ASN A 180 5.41 -22.24 -27.58
CA ASN A 180 6.16 -23.24 -26.83
C ASN A 180 6.85 -22.56 -25.62
N ILE A 181 6.67 -23.15 -24.42
CA ILE A 181 7.26 -22.65 -23.18
C ILE A 181 8.80 -22.59 -23.25
N GLU A 182 9.42 -23.57 -23.90
CA GLU A 182 10.88 -23.60 -24.07
C GLU A 182 11.40 -22.40 -24.86
N SER A 183 10.62 -21.94 -25.86
CA SER A 183 10.97 -20.73 -26.61
C SER A 183 10.85 -19.46 -25.79
N ILE A 184 9.91 -19.42 -24.83
CA ILE A 184 9.75 -18.29 -23.90
C ILE A 184 10.92 -18.29 -22.92
N LEU A 185 11.26 -19.43 -22.32
CA LEU A 185 12.40 -19.55 -21.39
C LEU A 185 13.71 -19.14 -22.08
N ALA A 186 13.96 -19.62 -23.29
CA ALA A 186 15.16 -19.23 -24.05
C ALA A 186 15.22 -17.73 -24.38
N LYS A 187 14.07 -17.06 -24.53
CA LYS A 187 14.02 -15.60 -24.71
C LYS A 187 14.29 -14.87 -23.41
N ILE A 188 13.77 -15.36 -22.29
CA ILE A 188 14.01 -14.78 -20.94
C ILE A 188 15.49 -14.91 -20.57
N GLU A 189 16.09 -16.08 -20.79
CA GLU A 189 17.52 -16.30 -20.54
C GLU A 189 18.45 -15.41 -21.37
N LYS A 190 18.03 -15.07 -22.58
CA LYS A 190 18.77 -14.18 -23.48
C LYS A 190 18.42 -12.69 -23.29
N ALA A 191 17.37 -12.38 -22.53
CA ALA A 191 16.97 -11.00 -22.29
C ALA A 191 17.98 -10.32 -21.36
N ASP A 192 18.66 -9.32 -21.87
CA ASP A 192 19.44 -8.42 -21.03
C ASP A 192 18.48 -7.48 -20.30
N LEU A 193 18.14 -7.83 -19.07
CA LEU A 193 17.24 -7.05 -18.22
C LEU A 193 17.80 -5.65 -17.90
N GLY A 194 19.09 -5.44 -18.06
CA GLY A 194 19.74 -4.13 -17.94
C GLY A 194 19.37 -3.14 -19.05
N MET A 195 19.04 -3.65 -20.25
CA MET A 195 18.60 -2.80 -21.36
C MET A 195 17.15 -2.32 -21.27
N LEU A 196 16.34 -2.89 -20.39
CA LEU A 196 14.93 -2.49 -20.20
C LEU A 196 14.77 -1.25 -19.31
N SER A 197 15.85 -0.78 -18.70
CA SER A 197 15.85 0.44 -17.89
C SER A 197 16.13 1.65 -18.79
N GLU A 198 15.13 2.50 -19.02
CA GLU A 198 15.27 3.80 -19.70
C GLU A 198 16.10 4.81 -18.90
N THR A 199 16.43 4.50 -17.64
CA THR A 199 17.19 5.37 -16.75
C THR A 199 18.66 4.95 -16.72
N LYS A 200 19.57 5.91 -16.86
CA LYS A 200 20.98 5.68 -16.58
C LYS A 200 21.14 5.25 -15.13
N HIS A 201 21.65 4.06 -14.93
CA HIS A 201 22.01 3.62 -13.58
C HIS A 201 23.16 4.51 -13.07
N LEU A 202 23.04 4.89 -11.80
CA LEU A 202 24.15 5.52 -11.11
C LEU A 202 25.27 4.48 -10.94
N GLU A 203 26.50 4.97 -10.91
CA GLU A 203 27.63 4.12 -10.57
C GLU A 203 27.38 3.46 -9.19
N PRO A 204 27.84 2.23 -8.98
CA PRO A 204 27.76 1.58 -7.68
C PRO A 204 28.37 2.45 -6.58
N LEU A 205 27.76 2.46 -5.40
CA LEU A 205 28.21 3.26 -4.26
C LEU A 205 29.66 2.93 -3.87
N PHE A 206 30.07 1.70 -4.07
CA PHE A 206 31.42 1.21 -3.85
C PHE A 206 31.93 0.51 -5.11
N LYS A 207 33.17 0.82 -5.53
CA LYS A 207 33.78 0.20 -6.71
C LYS A 207 34.10 -1.27 -6.50
N ASP A 208 34.51 -1.61 -5.28
CA ASP A 208 34.88 -2.95 -4.87
C ASP A 208 34.76 -3.14 -3.35
N PHE A 209 35.06 -4.35 -2.89
CA PHE A 209 35.00 -4.69 -1.46
C PHE A 209 36.02 -3.87 -0.64
N ASN A 210 37.17 -3.51 -1.20
CA ASN A 210 38.17 -2.72 -0.51
C ASN A 210 37.65 -1.29 -0.26
N ASP A 211 37.02 -0.68 -1.24
CA ASP A 211 36.40 0.65 -1.10
C ASP A 211 35.33 0.64 0.00
N PHE A 212 34.48 -0.41 0.04
CA PHE A 212 33.55 -0.63 1.14
C PHE A 212 34.24 -0.77 2.50
N GLN A 213 35.38 -1.49 2.58
CA GLN A 213 36.13 -1.64 3.83
C GLN A 213 36.74 -0.29 4.29
N ILE A 214 37.21 0.52 3.38
CA ILE A 214 37.75 1.88 3.70
C ILE A 214 36.61 2.72 4.29
N PHE A 215 35.44 2.71 3.65
CA PHE A 215 34.23 3.41 4.16
C PHE A 215 33.85 2.91 5.56
N LYS A 216 33.75 1.60 5.74
CA LYS A 216 33.41 0.97 7.02
C LYS A 216 34.42 1.35 8.12
N ASN A 217 35.72 1.23 7.84
CA ASN A 217 36.75 1.52 8.81
C ASN A 217 36.77 3.01 9.24
N ARG A 218 36.46 3.92 8.31
CA ARG A 218 36.27 5.34 8.62
C ARG A 218 35.10 5.56 9.59
N HIS A 219 33.99 4.89 9.38
CA HIS A 219 32.80 5.03 10.22
C HIS A 219 32.96 4.33 11.57
N ASP A 220 33.67 3.19 11.60
CA ASP A 220 33.93 2.45 12.83
C ASP A 220 34.78 3.23 13.84
N LYS A 221 35.60 4.18 13.38
CA LYS A 221 36.36 5.09 14.25
C LYS A 221 35.47 6.02 15.09
N ASN A 222 34.25 6.29 14.61
CA ASN A 222 33.31 7.19 15.27
C ASN A 222 32.27 6.43 16.10
N LYS A 223 32.39 5.12 16.28
CA LYS A 223 31.52 4.34 17.13
C LYS A 223 31.79 4.65 18.60
N ILE A 224 30.70 4.81 19.36
CA ILE A 224 30.78 4.93 20.80
C ILE A 224 31.30 3.61 21.38
N LYS A 225 32.29 3.68 22.23
CA LYS A 225 32.79 2.51 22.97
C LYS A 225 31.67 1.99 23.89
N ARG A 226 31.49 0.68 23.90
CA ARG A 226 30.53 0.01 24.78
C ARG A 226 31.26 -0.84 25.79
N ARG A 227 30.81 -0.81 27.03
CA ARG A 227 31.34 -1.59 28.14
C ARG A 227 30.18 -2.31 28.85
N ASP A 228 30.45 -3.49 29.37
CA ASP A 228 29.50 -4.22 30.21
C ASP A 228 29.23 -3.44 31.49
N ILE A 229 27.95 -3.14 31.78
CA ILE A 229 27.51 -2.41 32.97
C ILE A 229 28.00 -3.08 34.27
N ARG A 230 28.14 -4.40 34.28
CA ARG A 230 28.65 -5.16 35.43
C ARG A 230 30.13 -4.88 35.74
N ARG A 231 30.85 -4.30 34.80
CA ARG A 231 32.25 -3.91 34.95
C ARG A 231 32.43 -2.41 35.21
N ALA A 232 31.34 -1.67 35.27
CA ALA A 232 31.40 -0.24 35.57
C ALA A 232 31.89 -0.04 37.00
N LYS A 233 32.84 0.90 37.15
CA LYS A 233 33.34 1.34 38.47
C LYS A 233 33.26 2.86 38.49
N GLY A 234 32.92 3.42 39.64
CA GLY A 234 32.85 4.87 39.82
C GLY A 234 31.44 5.41 39.53
N LYS A 235 31.39 6.66 39.06
CA LYS A 235 30.13 7.34 38.74
C LYS A 235 29.59 6.94 37.41
N VAL A 236 28.27 6.88 37.31
CA VAL A 236 27.55 6.67 36.06
C VAL A 236 26.52 7.78 35.91
N PHE A 237 26.26 8.14 34.62
CA PHE A 237 25.39 9.26 34.26
C PHE A 237 24.28 8.73 33.36
N LEU A 238 23.04 9.02 33.74
CA LEU A 238 21.85 8.66 32.97
C LEU A 238 21.35 9.89 32.20
N GLY A 239 21.29 9.76 30.87
CA GLY A 239 20.63 10.71 29.99
C GLY A 239 19.31 10.13 29.51
N ILE A 240 18.24 10.94 29.52
CA ILE A 240 16.92 10.59 29.00
C ILE A 240 16.51 11.65 27.98
N ASP A 241 16.09 11.20 26.80
CA ASP A 241 15.48 12.02 25.75
C ASP A 241 14.07 11.47 25.50
N ALA A 242 13.06 12.20 25.95
CA ALA A 242 11.66 11.88 25.75
C ALA A 242 11.10 12.77 24.64
N GLY A 243 11.05 12.22 23.43
CA GLY A 243 10.42 12.88 22.28
C GLY A 243 8.93 12.56 22.19
N SER A 244 8.25 13.19 21.23
CA SER A 244 6.82 12.95 20.99
C SER A 244 6.50 11.53 20.50
N THR A 245 7.43 10.89 19.79
CA THR A 245 7.23 9.57 19.18
C THR A 245 8.12 8.49 19.78
N THR A 246 9.26 8.86 20.35
CA THR A 246 10.25 7.90 20.86
C THR A 246 10.86 8.37 22.17
N THR A 247 11.12 7.43 23.05
CA THR A 247 11.91 7.64 24.26
C THR A 247 13.25 6.92 24.15
N LYS A 248 14.31 7.63 24.53
CA LYS A 248 15.68 7.11 24.52
C LYS A 248 16.29 7.32 25.90
N ALA A 249 17.06 6.33 26.34
CA ALA A 249 17.88 6.46 27.54
C ALA A 249 19.28 5.92 27.27
N ALA A 250 20.29 6.59 27.82
CA ALA A 250 21.67 6.17 27.75
C ALA A 250 22.34 6.28 29.10
N LEU A 251 23.03 5.24 29.52
CA LEU A 251 23.87 5.23 30.71
C LEU A 251 25.32 5.19 30.30
N ILE A 252 26.12 6.14 30.74
CA ILE A 252 27.55 6.24 30.47
C ILE A 252 28.35 6.29 31.75
N ASP A 253 29.64 5.91 31.70
CA ASP A 253 30.59 6.07 32.80
C ASP A 253 31.41 7.38 32.69
N ASP A 254 32.36 7.57 33.64
CA ASP A 254 33.26 8.71 33.67
C ASP A 254 34.18 8.82 32.41
N GLU A 255 34.42 7.69 31.77
CA GLU A 255 35.18 7.62 30.51
C GLU A 255 34.34 7.86 29.26
N LYS A 256 33.04 8.10 29.44
CA LYS A 256 32.02 8.25 28.40
C LYS A 256 31.77 6.98 27.58
N ASP A 257 32.12 5.82 28.12
CA ASP A 257 31.76 4.54 27.52
C ASP A 257 30.27 4.26 27.77
N LEU A 258 29.56 3.77 26.75
CA LEU A 258 28.13 3.47 26.83
C LEU A 258 27.93 2.11 27.51
N LEU A 259 27.32 2.14 28.69
CA LEU A 259 27.02 0.97 29.53
C LEU A 259 25.69 0.34 29.21
N TYR A 260 24.69 1.18 28.91
CA TYR A 260 23.33 0.75 28.58
C TYR A 260 22.69 1.75 27.64
N SER A 261 21.86 1.25 26.74
CA SER A 261 21.04 2.10 25.88
C SER A 261 19.64 1.50 25.70
N PHE A 262 18.67 2.38 25.73
CA PHE A 262 17.27 2.08 25.46
C PHE A 262 16.75 2.97 24.35
N TYR A 263 15.98 2.40 23.44
CA TYR A 263 15.28 3.13 22.38
C TYR A 263 13.96 2.41 22.11
N LYS A 264 12.85 3.11 22.29
CA LYS A 264 11.53 2.56 22.02
C LYS A 264 10.57 3.65 21.55
N ASN A 265 9.63 3.29 20.67
CA ASN A 265 8.49 4.14 20.37
C ASN A 265 7.64 4.29 21.63
N ASN A 266 7.10 5.47 21.83
CA ASN A 266 6.11 5.70 22.87
C ASN A 266 4.86 4.88 22.51
N GLU A 267 4.40 4.08 23.44
CA GLU A 267 3.08 3.47 23.33
C GLU A 267 2.09 4.55 23.78
N GLY A 268 1.15 4.88 22.86
CA GLY A 268 0.08 5.82 23.14
C GLY A 268 -0.92 5.24 24.15
#